data_25ed700feaba40a94b425874617a5581
#
_entry.id   25ed700feaba40a94b425874617a5581
#
_cell.length_a   1.000
_cell.length_b   1.000
_cell.length_c   1.000
_cell.angle_alpha   90.00
_cell.angle_beta   90.00
_cell.angle_gamma   90.00
#
_symmetry.space_group_name_H-M   'P 1'
#
loop_
_entity.id
_entity.type
_entity.pdbx_description
1 polymer ?
#
loop_
_entity_poly.entity_id
_entity_poly.type
_entity_poly.pdbx_seq_one_letter_code
_entity_poly.pdbx_strand_id
1 'polypeptide(L)'
;MAFLTTWNMTDLPSEMIDILEEDIKKFDNWQDKSKVMGNDEIAPKIRNSKNAWIPTEHWIGGWIWYYIQKANRENFLYDLYDIDGGNIQYTHYYPGDYYTWHIDGDISTNFKPEIKPGTGENLRDDQTFHKGECVRKLSFSLQLSDAKDYRGGEVEFINSAGERYFAPKQKGTLIVFDSRTKHRVRTVKSGLRKSLVGWVVGPRWR
;
A
#
# COMPACT_ATOMS: atom_id res chain seq x y z
N MET A 1 -18.59 -16.07 -11.44
CA MET A 1 -17.54 -15.07 -11.72
C MET A 1 -16.28 -15.48 -11.00
N ALA A 2 -15.13 -15.51 -11.69
CA ALA A 2 -13.86 -15.75 -11.02
C ALA A 2 -13.50 -14.52 -10.19
N PHE A 3 -13.19 -14.69 -8.90
CA PHE A 3 -12.66 -13.61 -8.08
C PHE A 3 -11.29 -13.22 -8.63
N LEU A 4 -11.15 -11.95 -9.02
CA LEU A 4 -9.84 -11.40 -9.34
C LEU A 4 -9.13 -11.08 -8.02
N THR A 5 -7.91 -11.52 -7.87
CA THR A 5 -7.09 -11.19 -6.68
C THR A 5 -6.61 -9.73 -6.71
N THR A 6 -6.71 -9.08 -7.86
CA THR A 6 -6.31 -7.69 -8.08
C THR A 6 -7.37 -6.94 -8.89
N TRP A 7 -7.57 -5.69 -8.56
CA TRP A 7 -8.34 -4.70 -9.31
C TRP A 7 -7.43 -3.51 -9.60
N ASN A 8 -7.48 -2.97 -10.80
CA ASN A 8 -6.65 -1.81 -11.14
C ASN A 8 -7.39 -0.80 -12.02
N MET A 9 -6.97 0.45 -11.94
CA MET A 9 -7.39 1.54 -12.80
C MET A 9 -6.21 2.47 -13.10
N THR A 10 -6.24 3.12 -14.26
CA THR A 10 -5.22 4.06 -14.72
C THR A 10 -5.87 5.34 -15.24
N ASP A 11 -6.91 5.82 -14.54
CA ASP A 11 -7.71 6.97 -14.99
C ASP A 11 -7.22 8.30 -14.39
N LEU A 12 -6.20 8.28 -13.51
CA LEU A 12 -5.60 9.51 -13.00
C LEU A 12 -4.72 10.17 -14.04
N PRO A 13 -5.03 11.41 -14.42
CA PRO A 13 -4.13 12.21 -15.24
C PRO A 13 -2.76 12.36 -14.60
N SER A 14 -1.70 12.31 -15.40
CA SER A 14 -0.32 12.44 -14.91
C SER A 14 -0.09 13.76 -14.17
N GLU A 15 -0.77 14.81 -14.61
CA GLU A 15 -0.72 16.16 -14.01
C GLU A 15 -1.24 16.17 -12.56
N MET A 16 -2.27 15.38 -12.26
CA MET A 16 -2.77 15.23 -10.88
C MET A 16 -1.75 14.54 -9.99
N ILE A 17 -0.99 13.59 -10.54
CA ILE A 17 0.11 12.95 -9.80
C ILE A 17 1.24 13.93 -9.53
N ASP A 18 1.54 14.83 -10.48
CA ASP A 18 2.56 15.87 -10.28
C ASP A 18 2.15 16.87 -9.18
N ILE A 19 0.88 17.30 -9.18
CA ILE A 19 0.30 18.15 -8.12
C ILE A 19 0.36 17.42 -6.76
N LEU A 20 -0.01 16.14 -6.73
CA LEU A 20 0.07 15.33 -5.52
C LEU A 20 1.50 15.26 -5.00
N GLU A 21 2.48 14.95 -5.87
CA GLU A 21 3.88 14.85 -5.45
C GLU A 21 4.42 16.17 -4.91
N GLU A 22 4.02 17.30 -5.48
CA GLU A 22 4.40 18.62 -4.95
C GLU A 22 3.78 18.87 -3.57
N ASP A 23 2.51 18.54 -3.39
CA ASP A 23 1.78 18.76 -2.15
C ASP A 23 2.29 17.87 -1.00
N ILE A 24 2.69 16.63 -1.29
CA ILE A 24 3.19 15.70 -0.26
C ILE A 24 4.68 15.90 0.10
N LYS A 25 5.42 16.73 -0.60
CA LYS A 25 6.83 17.07 -0.24
C LYS A 25 6.97 17.68 1.15
N LYS A 26 5.92 18.33 1.66
CA LYS A 26 5.89 18.88 3.03
C LYS A 26 5.94 17.81 4.14
N PHE A 27 5.62 16.56 3.81
CA PHE A 27 5.73 15.46 4.76
C PHE A 27 7.16 14.90 4.72
N ASP A 28 8.06 15.51 5.47
CA ASP A 28 9.50 15.22 5.50
C ASP A 28 9.92 14.22 6.60
N ASN A 29 8.95 13.53 7.19
CA ASN A 29 9.15 12.51 8.22
C ASN A 29 9.78 11.20 7.68
N TRP A 30 10.80 11.33 6.81
CA TRP A 30 11.44 10.22 6.15
C TRP A 30 12.13 9.26 7.12
N GLN A 31 11.84 7.99 6.97
CA GLN A 31 12.53 6.90 7.64
C GLN A 31 13.49 6.23 6.64
N ASP A 32 14.78 6.29 6.93
CA ASP A 32 15.82 5.77 6.05
C ASP A 32 15.81 4.24 5.87
N LYS A 33 15.08 3.53 6.72
CA LYS A 33 14.93 2.07 6.63
C LYS A 33 13.53 1.68 7.06
N SER A 34 12.84 1.02 6.15
CA SER A 34 11.50 0.51 6.44
C SER A 34 11.56 -0.62 7.47
N LYS A 35 10.80 -0.48 8.54
CA LYS A 35 10.56 -1.59 9.47
C LYS A 35 9.64 -2.62 8.79
N VAL A 36 9.87 -3.88 9.05
CA VAL A 36 8.96 -4.96 8.67
C VAL A 36 8.12 -5.30 9.88
N MET A 37 6.81 -5.45 9.68
CA MET A 37 5.86 -5.73 10.75
C MET A 37 6.24 -7.00 11.53
N GLY A 38 6.17 -6.92 12.86
CA GLY A 38 6.50 -8.04 13.77
C GLY A 38 7.97 -8.15 14.15
N ASN A 39 8.84 -7.31 13.61
CA ASN A 39 10.24 -7.20 14.01
C ASN A 39 10.60 -5.71 14.08
N ASP A 40 10.89 -5.21 15.26
CA ASP A 40 11.45 -3.85 15.45
C ASP A 40 12.87 -3.72 14.85
N GLU A 41 13.45 -4.83 14.41
CA GLU A 41 14.72 -4.85 13.73
C GLU A 41 14.58 -4.53 12.24
N ILE A 42 15.45 -3.67 11.78
CA ILE A 42 15.66 -3.39 10.37
C ILE A 42 16.06 -4.70 9.68
N ALA A 43 15.20 -5.24 8.82
CA ALA A 43 15.47 -6.45 8.08
C ALA A 43 15.87 -6.12 6.62
N PRO A 44 17.10 -5.63 6.37
CA PRO A 44 17.55 -5.23 5.03
C PRO A 44 17.56 -6.38 4.03
N LYS A 45 17.51 -7.63 4.51
CA LYS A 45 17.36 -8.82 3.67
C LYS A 45 15.94 -9.04 3.16
N ILE A 46 14.94 -8.37 3.76
CA ILE A 46 13.52 -8.52 3.42
C ILE A 46 13.06 -7.33 2.59
N ARG A 47 13.41 -6.11 3.03
CA ARG A 47 12.99 -4.86 2.40
C ARG A 47 14.10 -3.83 2.50
N ASN A 48 14.35 -3.13 1.40
CA ASN A 48 15.13 -1.91 1.37
C ASN A 48 14.31 -0.85 0.62
N SER A 49 13.97 0.25 1.30
CA SER A 49 13.23 1.39 0.74
C SER A 49 13.22 2.53 1.74
N LYS A 50 13.00 3.76 1.27
CA LYS A 50 12.73 4.91 2.14
C LYS A 50 11.23 5.17 2.19
N ASN A 51 10.70 5.50 3.37
CA ASN A 51 9.29 5.78 3.56
C ASN A 51 9.08 7.09 4.30
N ALA A 52 8.02 7.80 3.90
CA ALA A 52 7.37 8.86 4.66
C ALA A 52 5.89 8.52 4.85
N TRP A 53 5.21 9.20 5.75
CA TRP A 53 3.84 8.92 6.08
C TRP A 53 2.97 10.14 5.88
N ILE A 54 1.88 9.97 5.15
CA ILE A 54 0.91 10.99 4.80
C ILE A 54 -0.38 10.66 5.56
N PRO A 55 -0.89 11.56 6.41
CA PRO A 55 -2.14 11.31 7.13
C PRO A 55 -3.32 11.20 6.16
N THR A 56 -4.29 10.34 6.47
CA THR A 56 -5.48 10.13 5.62
C THR A 56 -6.41 11.33 5.54
N GLU A 57 -6.26 12.30 6.45
CA GLU A 57 -6.93 13.60 6.39
C GLU A 57 -6.45 14.47 5.22
N HIS A 58 -5.28 14.16 4.65
CA HIS A 58 -4.87 14.75 3.38
C HIS A 58 -5.88 14.37 2.27
N TRP A 59 -6.17 15.28 1.35
CA TRP A 59 -7.16 15.07 0.29
C TRP A 59 -6.98 13.76 -0.48
N ILE A 60 -5.74 13.27 -0.62
CA ILE A 60 -5.44 12.01 -1.30
C ILE A 60 -6.07 10.80 -0.59
N GLY A 61 -6.21 10.86 0.73
CA GLY A 61 -6.85 9.81 1.52
C GLY A 61 -8.30 9.58 1.10
N GLY A 62 -9.07 10.65 1.00
CA GLY A 62 -10.47 10.57 0.54
C GLY A 62 -10.59 10.10 -0.90
N TRP A 63 -9.67 10.55 -1.77
CA TRP A 63 -9.63 10.11 -3.16
C TRP A 63 -9.30 8.60 -3.27
N ILE A 64 -8.26 8.14 -2.59
CA ILE A 64 -7.90 6.70 -2.56
C ILE A 64 -9.05 5.89 -1.97
N TRP A 65 -9.66 6.36 -0.87
CA TRP A 65 -10.79 5.68 -0.24
C TRP A 65 -11.97 5.50 -1.19
N TYR A 66 -12.32 6.51 -1.98
CA TYR A 66 -13.37 6.39 -3.00
C TYR A 66 -13.10 5.22 -3.97
N TYR A 67 -11.87 5.10 -4.49
CA TYR A 67 -11.51 4.03 -5.42
C TYR A 67 -11.38 2.66 -4.75
N ILE A 68 -10.95 2.61 -3.51
CA ILE A 68 -10.99 1.37 -2.70
C ILE A 68 -12.43 0.88 -2.57
N GLN A 69 -13.37 1.77 -2.23
CA GLN A 69 -14.79 1.41 -2.13
C GLN A 69 -15.38 0.99 -3.49
N LYS A 70 -14.94 1.62 -4.59
CA LYS A 70 -15.31 1.20 -5.94
C LYS A 70 -14.78 -0.21 -6.24
N ALA A 71 -13.49 -0.46 -6.04
CA ALA A 71 -12.87 -1.77 -6.21
C ALA A 71 -13.56 -2.84 -5.36
N ASN A 72 -13.90 -2.49 -4.12
CA ASN A 72 -14.58 -3.41 -3.22
C ASN A 72 -15.97 -3.80 -3.71
N ARG A 73 -16.78 -2.84 -4.17
CA ARG A 73 -18.11 -3.12 -4.73
C ARG A 73 -18.04 -3.92 -6.03
N GLU A 74 -17.03 -3.69 -6.86
CA GLU A 74 -16.92 -4.33 -8.16
C GLU A 74 -16.32 -5.75 -8.07
N ASN A 75 -15.48 -6.02 -7.06
CA ASN A 75 -14.68 -7.26 -7.06
C ASN A 75 -14.62 -8.01 -5.71
N PHE A 76 -14.37 -7.32 -4.57
CA PHE A 76 -14.00 -8.02 -3.34
C PHE A 76 -15.18 -8.30 -2.42
N LEU A 77 -16.11 -7.37 -2.29
CA LEU A 77 -17.32 -7.45 -1.43
C LEU A 77 -17.00 -7.71 0.05
N TYR A 78 -15.92 -7.10 0.54
CA TYR A 78 -15.49 -7.23 1.94
C TYR A 78 -16.14 -6.16 2.83
N ASP A 79 -16.32 -6.52 4.10
CA ASP A 79 -16.59 -5.53 5.14
C ASP A 79 -15.30 -4.77 5.42
N LEU A 80 -15.29 -3.47 5.17
CA LEU A 80 -14.16 -2.58 5.35
C LEU A 80 -14.48 -1.51 6.39
N TYR A 81 -13.48 -1.19 7.22
CA TYR A 81 -13.60 -0.13 8.22
C TYR A 81 -12.93 1.15 7.75
N ASP A 82 -11.59 1.13 7.59
CA ASP A 82 -10.80 2.31 7.28
C ASP A 82 -9.41 1.92 6.72
N ILE A 83 -8.64 2.92 6.29
CA ILE A 83 -7.21 2.76 6.00
C ILE A 83 -6.47 2.50 7.32
N ASP A 84 -5.67 1.44 7.34
CA ASP A 84 -4.89 1.01 8.49
C ASP A 84 -3.96 2.13 8.96
N GLY A 85 -4.03 2.43 10.25
CA GLY A 85 -3.17 3.43 10.86
C GLY A 85 -3.50 4.88 10.52
N GLY A 86 -4.56 5.18 9.75
CA GLY A 86 -4.88 6.55 9.30
C GLY A 86 -3.75 7.22 8.52
N ASN A 87 -2.87 6.42 7.93
CA ASN A 87 -1.70 6.89 7.20
C ASN A 87 -1.49 6.12 5.90
N ILE A 88 -0.99 6.84 4.91
CA ILE A 88 -0.59 6.31 3.62
C ILE A 88 0.93 6.38 3.55
N GLN A 89 1.57 5.27 3.22
CA GLN A 89 3.01 5.18 3.12
C GLN A 89 3.47 5.71 1.76
N TYR A 90 4.23 6.81 1.74
CA TYR A 90 4.95 7.29 0.57
C TYR A 90 6.31 6.58 0.52
N THR A 91 6.53 5.79 -0.51
CA THR A 91 7.70 4.91 -0.61
C THR A 91 8.56 5.25 -1.80
N HIS A 92 9.88 5.36 -1.56
CA HIS A 92 10.92 5.49 -2.55
C HIS A 92 11.77 4.22 -2.62
N TYR A 93 11.98 3.72 -3.84
CA TYR A 93 12.91 2.65 -4.15
C TYR A 93 13.99 3.18 -5.09
N TYR A 94 15.22 3.24 -4.59
CA TYR A 94 16.42 3.61 -5.34
C TYR A 94 17.06 2.40 -6.02
N PRO A 95 18.06 2.57 -6.90
CA PRO A 95 18.80 1.45 -7.47
C PRO A 95 19.37 0.53 -6.38
N GLY A 96 19.07 -0.76 -6.49
CA GLY A 96 19.39 -1.77 -5.48
C GLY A 96 18.28 -2.06 -4.49
N ASP A 97 17.29 -1.19 -4.36
CA ASP A 97 16.17 -1.37 -3.44
C ASP A 97 15.15 -2.40 -3.96
N TYR A 98 14.48 -3.08 -3.03
CA TYR A 98 13.52 -4.15 -3.30
C TYR A 98 12.64 -4.43 -2.08
N TYR A 99 11.62 -5.26 -2.29
CA TYR A 99 10.87 -5.92 -1.22
C TYR A 99 10.61 -7.37 -1.63
N THR A 100 11.06 -8.33 -0.82
CA THR A 100 10.96 -9.76 -1.14
C THR A 100 9.50 -10.25 -1.13
N TRP A 101 9.29 -11.52 -1.47
CA TRP A 101 7.98 -12.15 -1.42
C TRP A 101 7.39 -12.11 -0.01
N HIS A 102 6.20 -11.52 0.12
CA HIS A 102 5.45 -11.41 1.37
C HIS A 102 3.94 -11.37 1.10
N ILE A 103 3.17 -11.42 2.16
CA ILE A 103 1.75 -11.06 2.22
C ILE A 103 1.62 -9.90 3.20
N ASP A 104 0.61 -9.06 3.04
CA ASP A 104 0.39 -7.89 3.90
C ASP A 104 -0.48 -8.21 5.11
N GLY A 105 -1.24 -9.28 5.04
CA GLY A 105 -2.09 -9.76 6.12
C GLY A 105 -2.44 -11.23 5.92
N ASP A 106 -2.73 -11.92 7.00
CA ASP A 106 -3.26 -13.28 7.00
C ASP A 106 -4.51 -13.37 7.88
N ILE A 107 -5.05 -14.57 8.05
CA ILE A 107 -6.26 -14.79 8.84
C ILE A 107 -6.03 -14.66 10.34
N SER A 108 -4.78 -14.73 10.79
CA SER A 108 -4.37 -14.73 12.20
C SER A 108 -3.81 -13.39 12.67
N THR A 109 -3.39 -12.53 11.75
CA THR A 109 -2.78 -11.24 12.10
C THR A 109 -3.84 -10.26 12.59
N ASN A 110 -3.73 -9.86 13.83
CA ASN A 110 -4.57 -8.84 14.44
C ASN A 110 -3.86 -7.49 14.36
N PHE A 111 -4.59 -6.49 13.91
CA PHE A 111 -4.15 -5.09 13.95
C PHE A 111 -4.97 -4.38 15.00
N LYS A 112 -4.29 -3.66 15.90
CA LYS A 112 -4.93 -2.65 16.73
C LYS A 112 -4.73 -1.32 16.04
N PRO A 113 -5.79 -0.65 15.60
CA PRO A 113 -5.67 0.66 14.99
C PRO A 113 -5.38 1.70 16.09
N GLU A 114 -4.14 1.93 16.37
CA GLU A 114 -3.67 3.12 17.07
C GLU A 114 -3.13 4.09 16.04
N ILE A 115 -3.60 5.32 15.98
CA ILE A 115 -3.20 6.25 14.90
C ILE A 115 -2.52 7.49 15.47
N LYS A 116 -1.24 7.68 15.12
CA LYS A 116 -0.59 9.00 15.13
C LYS A 116 -0.51 9.52 13.70
N PRO A 117 -1.28 10.55 13.33
CA PRO A 117 -1.19 11.13 12.00
C PRO A 117 0.24 11.53 11.66
N GLY A 118 0.71 11.11 10.49
CA GLY A 118 2.03 11.47 9.97
C GLY A 118 3.22 10.70 10.54
N THR A 119 3.05 9.80 11.51
CA THR A 119 4.16 9.03 12.09
C THR A 119 4.20 7.58 11.66
N GLY A 120 3.11 7.06 11.10
CA GLY A 120 2.93 5.63 10.85
C GLY A 120 2.66 4.80 12.11
N GLU A 121 2.50 5.45 13.25
CA GLU A 121 2.13 4.84 14.52
C GLU A 121 0.65 5.07 14.81
N ASN A 122 -0.02 4.08 15.31
CA ASN A 122 -1.46 4.09 15.58
C ASN A 122 -1.79 4.55 17.00
N LEU A 123 -2.71 5.50 17.17
CA LEU A 123 -3.14 6.04 18.47
C LEU A 123 -4.66 6.22 18.62
N ARG A 124 -5.49 5.42 18.00
CA ARG A 124 -6.93 5.54 18.24
C ARG A 124 -7.41 4.53 19.30
N ASP A 125 -7.21 4.87 20.56
CA ASP A 125 -7.78 4.10 21.69
C ASP A 125 -9.30 4.33 21.86
N ASP A 126 -9.85 5.40 21.27
CA ASP A 126 -11.22 5.88 21.48
C ASP A 126 -12.25 5.43 20.44
N GLN A 127 -11.82 4.78 19.35
CA GLN A 127 -12.76 4.36 18.32
C GLN A 127 -13.48 3.06 18.68
N THR A 128 -14.69 3.24 19.14
CA THR A 128 -15.55 2.19 19.66
C THR A 128 -15.91 1.08 18.68
N PHE A 129 -15.84 1.33 17.37
CA PHE A 129 -16.12 0.29 16.38
C PHE A 129 -14.93 -0.61 16.08
N HIS A 130 -13.71 -0.25 16.52
CA HIS A 130 -12.52 -1.09 16.41
C HIS A 130 -12.11 -1.75 17.74
N LYS A 131 -12.96 -1.75 18.75
CA LYS A 131 -12.73 -2.51 20.00
C LYS A 131 -12.59 -4.02 19.78
N GLY A 132 -12.86 -4.48 18.56
CA GLY A 132 -12.57 -5.82 18.12
C GLY A 132 -11.23 -5.89 17.36
N GLU A 133 -10.67 -7.06 17.34
CA GLU A 133 -9.55 -7.38 16.47
C GLU A 133 -9.94 -7.19 15.02
N CYS A 134 -9.18 -6.41 14.27
CA CYS A 134 -9.34 -6.26 12.84
C CYS A 134 -8.17 -6.92 12.11
N VAL A 135 -8.37 -7.20 10.83
CA VAL A 135 -7.36 -7.76 9.93
C VAL A 135 -7.26 -6.90 8.68
N ARG A 136 -6.11 -6.89 8.04
CA ARG A 136 -5.97 -6.28 6.72
C ARG A 136 -6.76 -7.10 5.70
N LYS A 137 -7.67 -6.44 5.02
CA LYS A 137 -8.54 -7.00 3.99
C LYS A 137 -8.00 -6.72 2.60
N LEU A 138 -7.69 -5.46 2.34
CA LEU A 138 -7.17 -4.99 1.06
C LEU A 138 -5.87 -4.23 1.25
N SER A 139 -5.00 -4.37 0.28
CA SER A 139 -3.81 -3.55 0.09
C SER A 139 -3.95 -2.74 -1.17
N PHE A 140 -3.32 -1.58 -1.22
CA PHE A 140 -3.29 -0.76 -2.41
C PHE A 140 -1.90 -0.20 -2.70
N SER A 141 -1.65 0.09 -3.96
CA SER A 141 -0.46 0.82 -4.42
C SER A 141 -0.84 1.76 -5.56
N LEU A 142 -0.56 3.06 -5.38
CA LEU A 142 -0.66 4.08 -6.43
C LEU A 142 0.73 4.36 -6.98
N GLN A 143 0.92 4.15 -8.28
CA GLN A 143 2.17 4.38 -8.98
C GLN A 143 2.37 5.87 -9.28
N LEU A 144 3.44 6.47 -8.76
CA LEU A 144 3.75 7.89 -8.95
C LEU A 144 4.82 8.13 -10.02
N SER A 145 5.81 7.24 -10.17
CA SER A 145 6.84 7.35 -11.20
C SER A 145 6.32 6.94 -12.57
N ASP A 146 6.76 7.63 -13.61
CA ASP A 146 6.56 7.18 -14.99
C ASP A 146 7.37 5.90 -15.26
N ALA A 147 6.82 4.97 -16.03
CA ALA A 147 7.45 3.70 -16.36
C ALA A 147 8.80 3.85 -17.10
N LYS A 148 9.02 4.98 -17.80
CA LYS A 148 10.26 5.31 -18.52
C LYS A 148 11.38 5.81 -17.62
N ASP A 149 11.05 6.32 -16.40
CA ASP A 149 12.00 6.98 -15.51
C ASP A 149 12.78 5.98 -14.64
N TYR A 150 12.42 4.69 -14.67
CA TYR A 150 13.12 3.66 -13.90
C TYR A 150 13.08 2.29 -14.59
N ARG A 151 14.03 1.43 -14.24
CA ARG A 151 14.10 0.03 -14.72
C ARG A 151 14.09 -0.92 -13.52
N GLY A 152 13.46 -2.09 -13.67
CA GLY A 152 13.18 -2.98 -12.56
C GLY A 152 11.99 -2.46 -11.73
N GLY A 153 11.93 -2.81 -10.46
CA GLY A 153 10.92 -2.32 -9.52
C GLY A 153 9.48 -2.73 -9.84
N GLU A 154 9.27 -3.76 -10.67
CA GLU A 154 7.95 -4.29 -10.96
C GLU A 154 7.30 -4.83 -9.69
N VAL A 155 6.02 -4.51 -9.47
CA VAL A 155 5.19 -5.21 -8.49
C VAL A 155 4.73 -6.51 -9.13
N GLU A 156 5.16 -7.62 -8.55
CA GLU A 156 4.91 -8.98 -9.05
C GLU A 156 4.05 -9.75 -8.06
N PHE A 157 3.06 -10.44 -8.56
CA PHE A 157 2.10 -11.24 -7.80
C PHE A 157 2.20 -12.72 -8.17
N ILE A 158 1.76 -13.58 -7.25
CA ILE A 158 1.49 -14.99 -7.51
C ILE A 158 0.02 -15.27 -7.19
N ASN A 159 -0.72 -15.82 -8.13
CA ASN A 159 -2.08 -16.27 -7.90
C ASN A 159 -2.13 -17.66 -7.20
N SER A 160 -3.32 -18.13 -6.87
CA SER A 160 -3.53 -19.44 -6.22
C SER A 160 -3.09 -20.63 -7.07
N ALA A 161 -2.99 -20.47 -8.39
CA ALA A 161 -2.47 -21.49 -9.31
C ALA A 161 -0.92 -21.48 -9.40
N GLY A 162 -0.25 -20.56 -8.70
CA GLY A 162 1.20 -20.39 -8.76
C GLY A 162 1.70 -19.57 -9.96
N GLU A 163 0.79 -19.02 -10.75
CA GLU A 163 1.14 -18.21 -11.91
C GLU A 163 1.56 -16.80 -11.49
N ARG A 164 2.58 -16.27 -12.15
CA ARG A 164 3.14 -14.93 -11.89
C ARG A 164 2.59 -13.92 -12.87
N TYR A 165 2.26 -12.73 -12.36
CA TYR A 165 1.84 -11.61 -13.18
C TYR A 165 2.32 -10.29 -12.57
N PHE A 166 2.28 -9.21 -13.35
CA PHE A 166 2.80 -7.91 -12.95
C PHE A 166 1.68 -6.88 -12.90
N ALA A 167 1.78 -5.96 -11.91
CA ALA A 167 0.99 -4.74 -11.95
C ALA A 167 1.39 -3.86 -13.14
N PRO A 168 0.45 -3.11 -13.71
CA PRO A 168 0.77 -2.06 -14.67
C PRO A 168 1.73 -1.04 -14.07
N LYS A 169 2.69 -0.54 -14.87
CA LYS A 169 3.72 0.42 -14.45
C LYS A 169 3.38 1.88 -14.80
N GLN A 170 2.24 2.12 -15.42
CA GLN A 170 1.85 3.48 -15.80
C GLN A 170 1.71 4.38 -14.59
N LYS A 171 2.23 5.61 -14.70
CA LYS A 171 2.00 6.68 -13.72
C LYS A 171 0.51 6.92 -13.54
N GLY A 172 0.04 7.06 -12.30
CA GLY A 172 -1.38 7.19 -11.97
C GLY A 172 -2.14 5.88 -11.86
N THR A 173 -1.49 4.71 -12.08
CA THR A 173 -2.16 3.42 -11.85
C THR A 173 -2.33 3.18 -10.37
N LEU A 174 -3.59 3.04 -9.93
CA LEU A 174 -3.96 2.50 -8.64
C LEU A 174 -4.27 1.01 -8.80
N ILE A 175 -3.60 0.18 -8.03
CA ILE A 175 -3.92 -1.24 -7.88
C ILE A 175 -4.42 -1.51 -6.47
N VAL A 176 -5.52 -2.26 -6.37
CA VAL A 176 -6.10 -2.75 -5.10
C VAL A 176 -6.11 -4.26 -5.16
N PHE A 177 -5.70 -4.92 -4.09
CA PHE A 177 -5.61 -6.38 -4.05
C PHE A 177 -5.90 -6.92 -2.65
N ASP A 178 -6.31 -8.19 -2.59
CA ASP A 178 -6.48 -8.91 -1.32
C ASP A 178 -5.14 -8.95 -0.58
N SER A 179 -5.12 -8.53 0.69
CA SER A 179 -3.89 -8.45 1.50
C SER A 179 -3.18 -9.80 1.69
N ARG A 180 -3.88 -10.92 1.46
CA ARG A 180 -3.32 -12.28 1.50
C ARG A 180 -2.63 -12.68 0.18
N THR A 181 -2.73 -11.86 -0.87
CA THR A 181 -2.08 -12.14 -2.14
C THR A 181 -0.57 -12.01 -1.99
N LYS A 182 0.15 -13.09 -2.31
CA LYS A 182 1.61 -13.10 -2.26
C LYS A 182 2.18 -12.22 -3.35
N HIS A 183 3.01 -11.24 -2.96
CA HIS A 183 3.57 -10.26 -3.88
C HIS A 183 4.97 -9.82 -3.46
N ARG A 184 5.65 -9.10 -4.37
CA ARG A 184 6.95 -8.48 -4.12
C ARG A 184 7.14 -7.22 -4.95
N VAL A 185 8.13 -6.40 -4.58
CA VAL A 185 8.72 -5.39 -5.47
C VAL A 185 10.09 -5.90 -5.91
N ARG A 186 10.27 -6.10 -7.22
CA ARG A 186 11.56 -6.51 -7.79
C ARG A 186 12.59 -5.42 -7.61
N THR A 187 13.86 -5.82 -7.61
CA THR A 187 14.97 -4.86 -7.47
C THR A 187 14.90 -3.78 -8.54
N VAL A 188 14.94 -2.52 -8.11
CA VAL A 188 15.13 -1.37 -9.00
C VAL A 188 16.57 -1.40 -9.51
N LYS A 189 16.72 -1.38 -10.84
CA LYS A 189 18.02 -1.44 -11.51
C LYS A 189 18.61 -0.06 -11.78
N SER A 190 17.76 0.90 -12.10
CA SER A 190 18.14 2.31 -12.33
C SER A 190 16.94 3.22 -12.18
N GLY A 191 17.17 4.52 -11.94
CA GLY A 191 16.13 5.51 -11.72
C GLY A 191 15.51 5.44 -10.33
N LEU A 192 14.37 6.09 -10.13
CA LEU A 192 13.67 6.16 -8.86
C LEU A 192 12.22 5.72 -9.04
N ARG A 193 11.81 4.65 -8.35
CA ARG A 193 10.41 4.26 -8.26
C ARG A 193 9.77 4.86 -7.03
N LYS A 194 8.67 5.60 -7.23
CA LYS A 194 7.86 6.20 -6.16
C LYS A 194 6.45 5.64 -6.20
N SER A 195 5.87 5.39 -5.03
CA SER A 195 4.49 4.93 -4.90
C SER A 195 3.88 5.33 -3.57
N LEU A 196 2.55 5.49 -3.55
CA LEU A 196 1.79 5.47 -2.30
C LEU A 196 1.32 4.04 -2.05
N VAL A 197 1.45 3.59 -0.82
CA VAL A 197 1.06 2.24 -0.41
C VAL A 197 0.26 2.34 0.89
N GLY A 198 -0.72 1.48 1.05
CA GLY A 198 -1.46 1.39 2.30
C GLY A 198 -2.32 0.14 2.36
N TRP A 199 -2.95 -0.01 3.49
CA TRP A 199 -3.74 -1.18 3.82
C TRP A 199 -5.11 -0.76 4.33
N VAL A 200 -6.09 -1.60 4.13
CA VAL A 200 -7.45 -1.37 4.59
C VAL A 200 -7.84 -2.49 5.52
N VAL A 201 -8.31 -2.13 6.68
CA VAL A 201 -8.73 -3.08 7.71
C VAL A 201 -10.24 -3.30 7.70
N GLY A 202 -10.63 -4.44 8.20
CA GLY A 202 -12.02 -4.81 8.42
C GLY A 202 -12.11 -5.89 9.50
N PRO A 203 -13.31 -6.42 9.79
CA PRO A 203 -13.51 -7.45 10.80
C PRO A 203 -12.72 -8.72 10.46
N ARG A 204 -12.46 -9.56 11.44
CA ARG A 204 -11.87 -10.88 11.20
C ARG A 204 -12.60 -11.64 10.10
N TRP A 205 -11.89 -12.51 9.42
CA TRP A 205 -12.49 -13.44 8.46
C TRP A 205 -13.46 -14.37 9.17
N ARG A 206 -14.67 -14.50 8.64
CA ARG A 206 -15.72 -15.40 9.11
C ARG A 206 -15.96 -16.51 8.11
#